data_6c17280d434513419f325f93212fde0d
#
_entry.id   6c17280d434513419f325f93212fde0d
#
_cell.length_a   1.000
_cell.length_b   1.000
_cell.length_c   1.000
_cell.angle_alpha   90.00
_cell.angle_beta   90.00
_cell.angle_gamma   90.00
#
_symmetry.space_group_name_H-M   'P 1'
#
loop_
_entity.id
_entity.type
_entity.pdbx_description
1 polymer ?
#
loop_
_entity_poly.entity_id
_entity_poly.type
_entity_poly.pdbx_seq_one_letter_code
_entity_poly.pdbx_strand_id
1 'polypeptide(L)'
;AGMTSTVFAQSDDFTTWTKFKVNYKIDPRFSLLSNLEFRTKDDVSRMDRLGLAIGGEYRAYSFLKLEAGYETHFRNLGDSEWKFRHRYNFGATASFQYQWLKIVLRERFQQTFDRGDSKARLRSRLKLAYAPEKGIVSPYFSIEIYQSLDDAPFWRADRMRYRPGVEIALAKRWALDVFYCYQYESPKGKHIAGVEI
;
A
#
# COMPACT_ATOMS: atom_id res chain seq x y z
N ALA A 1 -50.27 -6.18 -2.96
CA ALA A 1 -49.07 -6.65 -3.64
C ALA A 1 -47.88 -5.93 -3.07
N GLY A 2 -47.25 -6.53 -2.08
CA GLY A 2 -46.01 -6.00 -1.46
C GLY A 2 -44.79 -6.41 -2.30
N MET A 3 -44.11 -5.45 -2.90
CA MET A 3 -42.78 -5.67 -3.49
C MET A 3 -41.77 -5.69 -2.35
N THR A 4 -41.35 -6.88 -1.95
CA THR A 4 -40.14 -7.05 -1.14
C THR A 4 -38.95 -6.88 -2.08
N SER A 5 -38.36 -5.68 -2.08
CA SER A 5 -37.04 -5.47 -2.66
C SER A 5 -35.99 -6.19 -1.81
N THR A 6 -35.55 -7.35 -2.26
CA THR A 6 -34.36 -8.01 -1.74
C THR A 6 -33.17 -7.13 -2.09
N VAL A 7 -32.70 -6.37 -1.10
CA VAL A 7 -31.40 -5.73 -1.16
C VAL A 7 -30.37 -6.88 -1.10
N PHE A 8 -29.85 -7.27 -2.26
CA PHE A 8 -28.66 -8.09 -2.30
C PHE A 8 -27.53 -7.26 -1.68
N ALA A 9 -27.18 -7.57 -0.46
CA ALA A 9 -25.91 -7.12 0.11
C ALA A 9 -24.82 -7.64 -0.82
N GLN A 10 -24.22 -6.76 -1.61
CA GLN A 10 -23.10 -7.09 -2.47
C GLN A 10 -21.95 -7.49 -1.53
N SER A 11 -21.61 -8.78 -1.49
CA SER A 11 -20.57 -9.30 -0.59
C SER A 11 -19.25 -8.62 -0.90
N ASP A 12 -18.65 -8.02 0.11
CA ASP A 12 -17.31 -7.45 0.01
C ASP A 12 -16.31 -8.60 -0.18
N ASP A 13 -15.42 -8.47 -1.18
CA ASP A 13 -14.40 -9.47 -1.51
C ASP A 13 -13.32 -9.53 -0.41
N PHE A 14 -12.95 -10.73 0.04
CA PHE A 14 -11.85 -10.96 0.95
C PHE A 14 -10.59 -11.37 0.21
N THR A 15 -9.46 -10.71 0.50
CA THR A 15 -8.20 -10.93 -0.21
C THR A 15 -7.02 -10.99 0.75
N THR A 16 -5.93 -11.61 0.31
CA THR A 16 -4.67 -11.59 1.07
C THR A 16 -3.56 -10.88 0.31
N TRP A 17 -2.71 -10.17 1.06
CA TRP A 17 -1.52 -9.50 0.53
C TRP A 17 -0.30 -9.97 1.31
N THR A 18 0.65 -10.54 0.57
CA THR A 18 1.95 -10.92 1.11
C THR A 18 3.03 -10.09 0.42
N LYS A 19 3.95 -9.52 1.19
CA LYS A 19 5.02 -8.71 0.65
C LYS A 19 6.34 -8.98 1.35
N PHE A 20 7.38 -9.23 0.54
CA PHE A 20 8.76 -9.25 0.98
C PHE A 20 9.43 -7.94 0.60
N LYS A 21 10.07 -7.28 1.57
CA LYS A 21 10.75 -6.01 1.37
C LYS A 21 12.22 -6.15 1.74
N VAL A 22 13.08 -5.66 0.88
CA VAL A 22 14.51 -5.54 1.16
C VAL A 22 14.89 -4.07 1.12
N ASN A 23 15.54 -3.62 2.20
CA ASN A 23 16.10 -2.29 2.29
C ASN A 23 17.61 -2.44 2.51
N TYR A 24 18.39 -2.10 1.49
CA TYR A 24 19.84 -2.14 1.55
C TYR A 24 20.40 -0.72 1.70
N LYS A 25 21.02 -0.43 2.85
CA LYS A 25 21.68 0.86 3.08
C LYS A 25 23.03 0.89 2.39
N ILE A 26 23.19 1.78 1.42
CA ILE A 26 24.48 2.03 0.74
C ILE A 26 25.33 2.94 1.61
N ASP A 27 24.73 4.02 2.12
CA ASP A 27 25.36 4.97 3.03
C ASP A 27 24.32 5.53 4.03
N PRO A 28 24.68 6.46 4.97
CA PRO A 28 23.72 7.03 5.93
C PRO A 28 22.54 7.79 5.32
N ARG A 29 22.65 8.22 4.05
CA ARG A 29 21.62 9.00 3.37
C ARG A 29 20.90 8.24 2.27
N PHE A 30 21.54 7.23 1.67
CA PHE A 30 20.99 6.53 0.51
C PHE A 30 20.75 5.05 0.78
N SER A 31 19.56 4.57 0.40
CA SER A 31 19.17 3.16 0.48
C SER A 31 18.56 2.68 -0.82
N LEU A 32 18.82 1.43 -1.18
CA LEU A 32 18.09 0.71 -2.24
C LEU A 32 16.92 -0.02 -1.61
N LEU A 33 15.79 0.06 -2.28
CA LEU A 33 14.54 -0.59 -1.90
C LEU A 33 14.18 -1.62 -2.96
N SER A 34 13.80 -2.81 -2.53
CA SER A 34 13.19 -3.81 -3.40
C SER A 34 12.03 -4.47 -2.68
N ASN A 35 11.00 -4.85 -3.42
CA ASN A 35 9.93 -5.67 -2.85
C ASN A 35 9.33 -6.62 -3.89
N LEU A 36 8.91 -7.79 -3.40
CA LEU A 36 8.12 -8.77 -4.10
C LEU A 36 6.74 -8.80 -3.45
N GLU A 37 5.68 -8.66 -4.24
CA GLU A 37 4.30 -8.61 -3.78
C GLU A 37 3.47 -9.71 -4.42
N PHE A 38 2.72 -10.43 -3.59
CA PHE A 38 1.74 -11.42 -3.98
C PHE A 38 0.37 -11.05 -3.43
N ARG A 39 -0.67 -11.11 -4.27
CA ARG A 39 -2.06 -10.83 -3.87
C ARG A 39 -3.01 -11.89 -4.39
N THR A 40 -4.03 -12.18 -3.60
CA THR A 40 -5.16 -13.02 -4.01
C THR A 40 -6.41 -12.19 -4.28
N LYS A 41 -7.42 -12.80 -4.85
CA LYS A 41 -8.78 -12.27 -5.08
C LYS A 41 -9.81 -13.39 -4.96
N ASP A 42 -11.08 -13.05 -5.10
CA ASP A 42 -12.21 -13.96 -5.10
C ASP A 42 -12.19 -14.88 -3.86
N ASP A 43 -12.25 -14.26 -2.66
CA ASP A 43 -12.18 -14.93 -1.36
C ASP A 43 -10.97 -15.88 -1.22
N VAL A 44 -9.80 -15.37 -1.63
CA VAL A 44 -8.49 -16.08 -1.58
C VAL A 44 -8.38 -17.25 -2.57
N SER A 45 -9.39 -17.53 -3.35
CA SER A 45 -9.44 -18.70 -4.26
C SER A 45 -8.52 -18.57 -5.47
N ARG A 46 -8.17 -17.33 -5.88
CA ARG A 46 -7.38 -17.05 -7.08
C ARG A 46 -6.25 -16.06 -6.82
N MET A 47 -5.17 -16.21 -7.57
CA MET A 47 -4.11 -15.21 -7.63
C MET A 47 -4.60 -13.98 -8.40
N ASP A 48 -4.50 -12.77 -7.79
CA ASP A 48 -4.79 -11.49 -8.46
C ASP A 48 -3.54 -10.90 -9.11
N ARG A 49 -2.42 -10.89 -8.36
CA ARG A 49 -1.24 -10.13 -8.76
C ARG A 49 0.06 -10.71 -8.23
N LEU A 50 1.05 -10.71 -9.11
CA LEU A 50 2.47 -10.78 -8.75
C LEU A 50 3.12 -9.45 -9.12
N GLY A 51 3.86 -8.84 -8.18
CA GLY A 51 4.52 -7.54 -8.39
C GLY A 51 5.97 -7.58 -7.95
N LEU A 52 6.81 -6.90 -8.71
CA LEU A 52 8.21 -6.65 -8.36
C LEU A 52 8.44 -5.14 -8.40
N ALA A 53 9.11 -4.60 -7.37
CA ALA A 53 9.50 -3.20 -7.36
C ALA A 53 10.96 -3.05 -6.96
N ILE A 54 11.58 -2.02 -7.55
CA ILE A 54 12.93 -1.56 -7.20
C ILE A 54 12.89 -0.04 -7.11
N GLY A 55 13.68 0.54 -6.21
CA GLY A 55 13.73 1.98 -6.02
C GLY A 55 14.90 2.43 -5.18
N GLY A 56 15.01 3.75 -5.06
CA GLY A 56 15.95 4.41 -4.18
C GLY A 56 15.22 5.29 -3.16
N GLU A 57 15.77 5.37 -1.98
CA GLU A 57 15.37 6.29 -0.92
C GLU A 57 16.54 7.17 -0.53
N TYR A 58 16.33 8.48 -0.52
CA TYR A 58 17.30 9.48 -0.08
C TYR A 58 16.81 10.20 1.16
N ARG A 59 17.60 10.18 2.23
CA ARG A 59 17.33 10.93 3.47
C ARG A 59 17.81 12.36 3.30
N ALA A 60 16.88 13.25 2.94
CA ALA A 60 17.18 14.69 2.78
C ALA A 60 17.44 15.35 4.13
N TYR A 61 16.59 15.05 5.13
CA TYR A 61 16.71 15.52 6.51
C TYR A 61 16.45 14.36 7.48
N SER A 62 16.69 14.56 8.76
CA SER A 62 16.43 13.53 9.79
C SER A 62 14.95 13.09 9.82
N PHE A 63 14.06 14.01 9.49
CA PHE A 63 12.61 13.78 9.47
C PHE A 63 12.05 13.56 8.06
N LEU A 64 12.82 13.80 6.97
CA LEU A 64 12.31 13.78 5.59
C LEU A 64 13.12 12.85 4.70
N LYS A 65 12.43 11.94 4.05
CA LYS A 65 12.95 11.03 3.04
C LYS A 65 12.25 11.24 1.71
N LEU A 66 12.99 11.18 0.63
CA LEU A 66 12.51 11.20 -0.74
C LEU A 66 12.69 9.80 -1.33
N GLU A 67 11.74 9.35 -2.14
CA GLU A 67 11.79 8.05 -2.78
C GLU A 67 11.45 8.14 -4.26
N ALA A 68 12.12 7.34 -5.07
CA ALA A 68 11.79 7.11 -6.46
C ALA A 68 11.85 5.61 -6.74
N GLY A 69 10.92 5.10 -7.54
CA GLY A 69 10.88 3.67 -7.81
C GLY A 69 10.13 3.30 -9.07
N TYR A 70 10.40 2.09 -9.50
CA TYR A 70 9.76 1.44 -10.61
C TYR A 70 9.16 0.11 -10.16
N GLU A 71 7.93 -0.15 -10.56
CA GLU A 71 7.19 -1.36 -10.21
C GLU A 71 6.66 -2.03 -11.47
N THR A 72 6.76 -3.34 -11.53
CA THR A 72 6.10 -4.17 -12.54
C THR A 72 5.05 -5.05 -11.87
N HIS A 73 3.93 -5.27 -12.53
CA HIS A 73 2.90 -6.19 -12.05
C HIS A 73 2.39 -7.07 -13.18
N PHE A 74 2.25 -8.33 -12.86
CA PHE A 74 1.47 -9.29 -13.63
C PHE A 74 0.13 -9.45 -12.92
N ARG A 75 -0.94 -9.03 -13.56
CA ARG A 75 -2.29 -9.12 -13.01
C ARG A 75 -3.09 -10.19 -13.74
N ASN A 76 -3.69 -11.09 -12.98
CA ASN A 76 -4.57 -12.13 -13.51
C ASN A 76 -5.97 -11.54 -13.74
N LEU A 77 -6.41 -11.52 -15.01
CA LEU A 77 -7.74 -11.04 -15.40
C LEU A 77 -8.82 -12.13 -15.35
N GLY A 78 -8.45 -13.39 -15.21
CA GLY A 78 -9.29 -14.58 -15.33
C GLY A 78 -8.91 -15.38 -16.59
N ASP A 79 -9.46 -16.58 -16.75
CA ASP A 79 -9.29 -17.45 -17.92
C ASP A 79 -7.84 -17.61 -18.42
N SER A 80 -6.89 -17.63 -17.48
CA SER A 80 -5.44 -17.71 -17.73
C SER A 80 -4.83 -16.48 -18.43
N GLU A 81 -5.58 -15.40 -18.56
CA GLU A 81 -5.06 -14.15 -19.12
C GLU A 81 -4.30 -13.35 -18.06
N TRP A 82 -3.02 -13.07 -18.33
CA TRP A 82 -2.16 -12.24 -17.51
C TRP A 82 -1.88 -10.92 -18.20
N LYS A 83 -2.13 -9.81 -17.48
CA LYS A 83 -1.89 -8.48 -17.97
C LYS A 83 -0.66 -7.88 -17.30
N PHE A 84 0.32 -7.50 -18.13
CA PHE A 84 1.51 -6.77 -17.67
C PHE A 84 1.17 -5.29 -17.51
N ARG A 85 1.60 -4.70 -16.39
CA ARG A 85 1.54 -3.27 -16.09
C ARG A 85 2.84 -2.82 -15.50
N HIS A 86 3.23 -1.61 -15.77
CA HIS A 86 4.37 -0.99 -15.12
C HIS A 86 4.01 0.38 -14.55
N ARG A 87 4.79 0.81 -13.56
CA ARG A 87 4.51 2.01 -12.80
C ARG A 87 5.78 2.69 -12.35
N TYR A 88 5.84 4.00 -12.53
CA TYR A 88 6.80 4.86 -11.87
C TYR A 88 6.16 5.47 -10.62
N ASN A 89 6.95 5.66 -9.59
CA ASN A 89 6.53 6.36 -8.40
C ASN A 89 7.63 7.30 -7.88
N PHE A 90 7.18 8.44 -7.36
CA PHE A 90 8.00 9.43 -6.69
C PHE A 90 7.28 9.83 -5.42
N GLY A 91 8.01 9.96 -4.32
CA GLY A 91 7.36 10.26 -3.06
C GLY A 91 8.25 10.96 -2.05
N ALA A 92 7.59 11.51 -1.04
CA ALA A 92 8.20 12.09 0.13
C ALA A 92 7.54 11.49 1.38
N THR A 93 8.36 11.19 2.39
CA THR A 93 7.90 10.69 3.67
C THR A 93 8.48 11.54 4.79
N ALA A 94 7.61 12.22 5.53
CA ALA A 94 7.97 12.93 6.75
C ALA A 94 7.61 12.07 7.97
N SER A 95 8.53 12.00 8.94
CA SER A 95 8.35 11.21 10.16
C SER A 95 8.70 12.05 11.37
N PHE A 96 7.78 12.11 12.33
CA PHE A 96 7.94 12.80 13.59
C PHE A 96 7.67 11.82 14.72
N GLN A 97 8.46 11.91 15.77
CA GLN A 97 8.26 11.10 16.97
C GLN A 97 8.28 11.99 18.20
N TYR A 98 7.26 11.84 19.03
CA TYR A 98 7.16 12.46 20.32
C TYR A 98 6.86 11.40 21.36
N GLN A 99 7.80 11.17 22.26
CA GLN A 99 7.73 10.07 23.22
C GLN A 99 7.44 8.72 22.51
N TRP A 100 6.33 8.08 22.86
CA TRP A 100 5.88 6.81 22.31
C TRP A 100 5.04 6.95 21.02
N LEU A 101 4.64 8.16 20.63
CA LEU A 101 3.83 8.40 19.43
C LEU A 101 4.71 8.74 18.24
N LYS A 102 4.61 7.94 17.19
CA LYS A 102 5.23 8.20 15.89
C LYS A 102 4.18 8.54 14.86
N ILE A 103 4.33 9.68 14.22
CA ILE A 103 3.47 10.18 13.13
C ILE A 103 4.26 10.12 11.84
N VAL A 104 3.70 9.49 10.81
CA VAL A 104 4.32 9.37 9.49
C VAL A 104 3.34 9.87 8.44
N LEU A 105 3.74 10.88 7.69
CA LEU A 105 3.03 11.42 6.53
C LEU A 105 3.79 11.00 5.28
N ARG A 106 3.11 10.42 4.29
CA ARG A 106 3.69 10.06 3.01
C ARG A 106 2.82 10.55 1.87
N GLU A 107 3.43 11.31 0.98
CA GLU A 107 2.88 11.68 -0.31
C GLU A 107 3.61 10.91 -1.40
N ARG A 108 2.85 10.30 -2.33
CA ARG A 108 3.43 9.54 -3.43
C ARG A 108 2.65 9.77 -4.71
N PHE A 109 3.32 10.33 -5.69
CA PHE A 109 2.85 10.33 -7.07
C PHE A 109 3.10 8.97 -7.71
N GLN A 110 2.14 8.49 -8.51
CA GLN A 110 2.23 7.23 -9.25
C GLN A 110 1.69 7.41 -10.66
N GLN A 111 2.51 7.04 -11.66
CA GLN A 111 2.10 6.92 -13.05
C GLN A 111 2.09 5.44 -13.44
N THR A 112 0.93 4.90 -13.79
CA THR A 112 0.75 3.50 -14.20
C THR A 112 0.46 3.44 -15.67
N PHE A 113 1.15 2.56 -16.40
CA PHE A 113 0.96 2.31 -17.83
C PHE A 113 0.39 0.92 -18.05
N ASP A 114 -0.57 0.83 -18.96
CA ASP A 114 -1.35 -0.36 -19.23
C ASP A 114 -1.78 -0.41 -20.69
N ARG A 115 -0.98 -1.07 -21.57
CA ARG A 115 -1.28 -1.27 -23.00
C ARG A 115 -1.73 0.01 -23.76
N GLY A 116 -1.03 1.12 -23.56
CA GLY A 116 -1.32 2.39 -24.22
C GLY A 116 -2.12 3.37 -23.36
N ASP A 117 -2.82 2.89 -22.33
CA ASP A 117 -3.44 3.77 -21.34
C ASP A 117 -2.45 4.14 -20.23
N SER A 118 -2.56 5.34 -19.71
CA SER A 118 -1.82 5.76 -18.54
C SER A 118 -2.76 6.33 -17.49
N LYS A 119 -2.41 6.14 -16.22
CA LYS A 119 -3.17 6.70 -15.09
C LYS A 119 -2.24 7.28 -14.05
N ALA A 120 -2.41 8.58 -13.80
CA ALA A 120 -1.70 9.32 -12.77
C ALA A 120 -2.54 9.39 -11.48
N ARG A 121 -1.91 9.18 -10.33
CA ARG A 121 -2.53 9.26 -9.01
C ARG A 121 -1.61 9.85 -7.99
N LEU A 122 -2.18 10.63 -7.09
CA LEU A 122 -1.55 10.99 -5.83
C LEU A 122 -2.05 10.05 -4.73
N ARG A 123 -1.14 9.65 -3.85
CA ARG A 123 -1.44 8.82 -2.68
C ARG A 123 -0.93 9.51 -1.43
N SER A 124 -1.86 9.94 -0.59
CA SER A 124 -1.62 10.58 0.69
C SER A 124 -1.86 9.57 1.81
N ARG A 125 -0.86 9.30 2.64
CA ARG A 125 -0.98 8.37 3.77
C ARG A 125 -0.54 9.01 5.08
N LEU A 126 -1.43 8.97 6.05
CA LEU A 126 -1.15 9.25 7.46
C LEU A 126 -1.07 7.92 8.22
N LYS A 127 0.02 7.71 8.96
CA LYS A 127 0.19 6.57 9.88
C LYS A 127 0.50 7.09 11.28
N LEU A 128 -0.24 6.61 12.26
CA LEU A 128 0.00 6.81 13.68
C LEU A 128 0.45 5.48 14.26
N ALA A 129 1.60 5.44 14.91
CA ALA A 129 2.16 4.22 15.49
C ALA A 129 2.58 4.42 16.93
N TYR A 130 2.33 3.43 17.75
CA TYR A 130 2.94 3.32 19.06
C TYR A 130 4.38 2.80 18.90
N ALA A 131 5.35 3.58 19.30
CA ALA A 131 6.77 3.27 19.13
C ALA A 131 7.51 3.49 20.46
N PRO A 132 7.40 2.58 21.43
CA PRO A 132 8.07 2.70 22.71
C PRO A 132 9.57 2.57 22.54
N GLU A 133 10.36 3.18 23.45
CA GLU A 133 11.83 3.08 23.43
C GLU A 133 12.34 1.64 23.56
N LYS A 134 11.64 0.84 24.35
CA LYS A 134 11.93 -0.59 24.57
C LYS A 134 10.67 -1.39 24.25
N GLY A 135 10.67 -2.06 23.12
CA GLY A 135 9.54 -2.92 22.72
C GLY A 135 9.78 -3.51 21.34
N ILE A 136 9.32 -4.73 21.17
CA ILE A 136 9.39 -5.44 19.89
C ILE A 136 8.09 -5.29 19.08
N VAL A 137 7.03 -4.76 19.70
CA VAL A 137 5.69 -4.69 19.12
C VAL A 137 5.26 -3.23 19.01
N SER A 138 4.89 -2.81 17.81
CA SER A 138 4.47 -1.45 17.49
C SER A 138 3.12 -1.47 16.76
N PRO A 139 2.00 -1.44 17.49
CA PRO A 139 0.69 -1.31 16.87
C PRO A 139 0.54 0.06 16.19
N TYR A 140 -0.20 0.08 15.09
CA TYR A 140 -0.43 1.29 14.34
C TYR A 140 -1.82 1.31 13.69
N PHE A 141 -2.21 2.52 13.28
CA PHE A 141 -3.34 2.74 12.40
C PHE A 141 -2.92 3.68 11.27
N SER A 142 -3.34 3.40 10.04
CA SER A 142 -3.11 4.32 8.93
C SER A 142 -4.33 4.49 8.05
N ILE A 143 -4.45 5.71 7.52
CA ILE A 143 -5.41 6.08 6.50
C ILE A 143 -4.63 6.43 5.23
N GLU A 144 -5.06 5.92 4.10
CA GLU A 144 -4.47 6.23 2.80
C GLU A 144 -5.56 6.60 1.80
N ILE A 145 -5.40 7.75 1.16
CA ILE A 145 -6.32 8.30 0.16
C ILE A 145 -5.62 8.25 -1.20
N TYR A 146 -6.36 7.83 -2.21
CA TYR A 146 -5.94 7.84 -3.61
C TYR A 146 -6.76 8.87 -4.36
N GLN A 147 -6.07 9.78 -5.04
CA GLN A 147 -6.67 10.85 -5.81
C GLN A 147 -6.27 10.69 -7.26
N SER A 148 -7.27 10.64 -8.17
CA SER A 148 -7.00 10.66 -9.61
C SER A 148 -6.52 12.04 -10.02
N LEU A 149 -5.53 12.08 -10.92
CA LEU A 149 -5.00 13.31 -11.50
C LEU A 149 -5.39 13.45 -12.98
N ASP A 150 -5.95 12.38 -13.58
CA ASP A 150 -6.34 12.35 -14.99
C ASP A 150 -7.83 12.69 -15.18
N ASP A 151 -8.67 12.45 -14.15
CA ASP A 151 -10.11 12.59 -14.25
C ASP A 151 -10.61 13.87 -13.56
N ALA A 152 -11.50 14.61 -14.20
CA ALA A 152 -12.19 15.73 -13.57
C ALA A 152 -13.36 15.23 -12.67
N PRO A 153 -13.65 15.86 -11.53
CA PRO A 153 -12.87 16.95 -10.94
C PRO A 153 -11.52 16.45 -10.37
N PHE A 154 -10.48 17.23 -10.63
CA PHE A 154 -9.14 16.96 -10.08
C PHE A 154 -9.23 16.78 -8.57
N TRP A 155 -8.38 15.89 -8.02
CA TRP A 155 -8.32 15.58 -6.59
C TRP A 155 -9.49 14.75 -6.04
N ARG A 156 -10.33 14.20 -6.90
CA ARG A 156 -11.35 13.26 -6.45
C ARG A 156 -10.71 12.05 -5.78
N ALA A 157 -11.17 11.72 -4.58
CA ALA A 157 -10.78 10.51 -3.89
C ALA A 157 -11.43 9.29 -4.55
N ASP A 158 -10.65 8.50 -5.30
CA ASP A 158 -11.12 7.29 -5.97
C ASP A 158 -11.19 6.11 -5.01
N ARG A 159 -10.28 6.12 -4.03
CA ARG A 159 -10.09 4.99 -3.13
C ARG A 159 -9.59 5.48 -1.78
N MET A 160 -10.10 4.85 -0.73
CA MET A 160 -9.62 5.04 0.63
C MET A 160 -9.25 3.70 1.24
N ARG A 161 -8.24 3.69 2.10
CA ARG A 161 -7.81 2.53 2.87
C ARG A 161 -7.66 2.87 4.33
N TYR A 162 -8.21 2.02 5.16
CA TYR A 162 -8.09 2.05 6.62
C TYR A 162 -7.32 0.81 7.03
N ARG A 163 -6.15 0.98 7.64
CA ARG A 163 -5.24 -0.13 7.91
C ARG A 163 -4.77 -0.11 9.36
N PRO A 164 -5.46 -0.78 10.29
CA PRO A 164 -4.89 -1.20 11.55
C PRO A 164 -3.89 -2.32 11.32
N GLY A 165 -2.81 -2.33 12.09
CA GLY A 165 -1.78 -3.35 12.00
C GLY A 165 -0.80 -3.31 13.17
N VAL A 166 0.11 -4.27 13.16
CA VAL A 166 1.15 -4.42 14.18
C VAL A 166 2.47 -4.72 13.48
N GLU A 167 3.48 -3.90 13.73
CA GLU A 167 4.87 -4.17 13.35
C GLU A 167 5.58 -4.87 14.50
N ILE A 168 6.23 -5.99 14.22
CA ILE A 168 6.94 -6.81 15.19
C ILE A 168 8.41 -6.89 14.77
N ALA A 169 9.31 -6.39 15.60
CA ALA A 169 10.75 -6.53 15.40
C ALA A 169 11.19 -7.95 15.79
N LEU A 170 11.40 -8.83 14.80
CA LEU A 170 11.82 -10.21 15.03
C LEU A 170 13.30 -10.32 15.36
N ALA A 171 14.14 -9.52 14.70
CA ALA A 171 15.59 -9.49 14.89
C ALA A 171 16.16 -8.13 14.43
N LYS A 172 17.46 -7.90 14.58
CA LYS A 172 18.13 -6.63 14.19
C LYS A 172 17.86 -6.19 12.75
N ARG A 173 17.55 -7.13 11.85
CA ARG A 173 17.34 -6.86 10.41
C ARG A 173 16.01 -7.36 9.88
N TRP A 174 15.16 -7.96 10.72
CA TRP A 174 13.89 -8.56 10.33
C TRP A 174 12.75 -7.96 11.11
N ALA A 175 11.75 -7.53 10.40
CA ALA A 175 10.48 -7.07 10.98
C ALA A 175 9.33 -7.73 10.25
N LEU A 176 8.28 -8.05 10.98
CA LEU A 176 7.03 -8.59 10.48
C LEU A 176 5.94 -7.53 10.69
N ASP A 177 5.21 -7.18 9.63
CA ASP A 177 4.03 -6.33 9.69
C ASP A 177 2.80 -7.17 9.36
N VAL A 178 1.92 -7.34 10.33
CA VAL A 178 0.63 -8.04 10.16
C VAL A 178 -0.47 -7.01 10.26
N PHE A 179 -1.36 -6.99 9.26
CA PHE A 179 -2.41 -5.99 9.20
C PHE A 179 -3.71 -6.50 8.62
N TYR A 180 -4.76 -5.84 8.99
CA TYR A 180 -6.03 -5.83 8.28
C TYR A 180 -6.15 -4.51 7.53
N CYS A 181 -6.80 -4.51 6.36
CA CYS A 181 -7.07 -3.30 5.62
C CYS A 181 -8.46 -3.36 5.01
N TYR A 182 -9.29 -2.38 5.34
CA TYR A 182 -10.53 -2.13 4.62
C TYR A 182 -10.25 -1.12 3.51
N GLN A 183 -10.50 -1.53 2.27
CA GLN A 183 -10.38 -0.68 1.09
C GLN A 183 -11.77 -0.34 0.57
N TYR A 184 -12.09 0.94 0.57
CA TYR A 184 -13.31 1.48 -0.04
C TYR A 184 -12.98 2.07 -1.42
N GLU A 185 -13.69 1.64 -2.44
CA GLU A 185 -13.63 2.12 -3.82
C GLU A 185 -15.06 2.10 -4.36
N SER A 186 -15.74 3.28 -4.28
CA SER A 186 -17.18 3.40 -4.56
C SER A 186 -17.62 2.70 -5.86
N PRO A 187 -18.68 1.86 -5.85
CA PRO A 187 -19.55 1.55 -4.71
C PRO A 187 -19.14 0.31 -3.90
N LYS A 188 -17.94 -0.24 -4.09
CA LYS A 188 -17.51 -1.53 -3.52
C LYS A 188 -16.51 -1.37 -2.39
N GLY A 189 -16.65 -2.23 -1.35
CA GLY A 189 -15.65 -2.47 -0.34
C GLY A 189 -14.78 -3.69 -0.62
N LYS A 190 -13.65 -3.81 0.06
CA LYS A 190 -12.77 -4.97 -0.01
C LYS A 190 -12.07 -5.15 1.34
N HIS A 191 -12.13 -6.36 1.86
CA HIS A 191 -11.44 -6.77 3.08
C HIS A 191 -10.12 -7.44 2.74
N ILE A 192 -9.05 -7.03 3.39
CA ILE A 192 -7.70 -7.46 3.08
C ILE A 192 -7.00 -7.87 4.36
N ALA A 193 -6.53 -9.09 4.45
CA ALA A 193 -5.54 -9.50 5.43
C ALA A 193 -4.15 -9.45 4.79
N GLY A 194 -3.15 -8.91 5.48
CA GLY A 194 -1.82 -8.78 4.89
C GLY A 194 -0.69 -9.05 5.85
N VAL A 195 0.42 -9.52 5.24
CA VAL A 195 1.69 -9.77 5.91
C VAL A 195 2.80 -9.17 5.06
N GLU A 196 3.69 -8.40 5.71
CA GLU A 196 4.89 -7.83 5.09
C GLU A 196 6.12 -8.19 5.96
N ILE A 197 7.19 -8.65 5.32
CA ILE A 197 8.46 -9.02 5.95
C ILE A 197 9.58 -8.20 5.34
#